data_df21c88f2d552ac4ff63a354771884db
#
_entry.id   df21c88f2d552ac4ff63a354771884db
#
_cell.length_a   1.000
_cell.length_b   1.000
_cell.length_c   1.000
_cell.angle_alpha   90.00
_cell.angle_beta   90.00
_cell.angle_gamma   90.00
#
_symmetry.space_group_name_H-M   'P 1'
#
loop_
_entity.id
_entity.type
_entity.pdbx_description
1 polymer ?
#
loop_
_entity_poly.entity_id
_entity_poly.type
_entity_poly.pdbx_seq_one_letter_code
_entity_poly.pdbx_strand_id
1 'polypeptide(L)'
;PVVLSGQMLAVAVETLSPERLAALRALGPLTLALTAWRAETLKARVYDNDLARIRVPGDADLAWLRALADPADDLRVPMKGPLTSLREGEAVTARAAIQLAKTAQLLPAALLVPLPDPAPAGLTRLDAAEALSLMSAETAFAPVAAARVPLRAAEKGRLHIFRPEDGGEEHYAVEIGSPDRSAPVLARLHSACFTGDVLGSLKCDCGPQLDAALTEMGREGAGVLLYLNQEGRGIGLANKMRAYSLQ
;
A
#
# COMPACT_ATOMS: atom_id res chain seq x y z
N PRO A 1 8.30 -8.17 -12.07
CA PRO A 1 9.28 -7.21 -12.56
C PRO A 1 8.66 -6.28 -13.59
N VAL A 2 9.10 -5.02 -13.60
CA VAL A 2 8.68 -3.99 -14.55
C VAL A 2 9.91 -3.23 -15.02
N VAL A 3 9.92 -2.83 -16.29
CA VAL A 3 10.97 -1.96 -16.85
C VAL A 3 10.48 -0.52 -16.77
N LEU A 4 11.22 0.31 -16.07
CA LEU A 4 10.99 1.74 -15.94
C LEU A 4 11.88 2.52 -16.93
N SER A 5 11.61 3.81 -17.10
CA SER A 5 12.37 4.73 -17.94
C SER A 5 13.88 4.52 -17.82
N GLY A 6 14.62 4.67 -18.92
CA GLY A 6 16.07 4.47 -18.94
C GLY A 6 16.50 3.01 -18.83
N GLN A 7 15.64 2.07 -19.21
CA GLN A 7 15.90 0.61 -19.16
C GLN A 7 16.26 0.08 -17.77
N MET A 8 15.64 0.62 -16.73
CA MET A 8 15.83 0.18 -15.35
C MET A 8 14.80 -0.90 -15.00
N LEU A 9 15.24 -2.12 -14.76
CA LEU A 9 14.37 -3.19 -14.24
C LEU A 9 14.14 -2.98 -12.76
N ALA A 10 12.86 -2.95 -12.36
CA ALA A 10 12.43 -2.83 -10.98
C ALA A 10 11.72 -4.12 -10.52
N VAL A 11 12.04 -4.57 -9.31
CA VAL A 11 11.44 -5.77 -8.68
C VAL A 11 11.20 -5.50 -7.20
N ALA A 12 9.98 -5.71 -6.72
CA ALA A 12 9.68 -5.60 -5.29
C ALA A 12 10.46 -6.65 -4.49
N VAL A 13 11.06 -6.24 -3.37
CA VAL A 13 11.88 -7.14 -2.52
C VAL A 13 11.05 -8.29 -1.95
N GLU A 14 9.80 -8.03 -1.59
CA GLU A 14 8.90 -9.02 -1.01
C GLU A 14 8.68 -10.23 -1.93
N THR A 15 8.66 -10.02 -3.24
CA THR A 15 8.39 -11.06 -4.25
C THR A 15 9.65 -11.74 -4.80
N LEU A 16 10.82 -11.45 -4.23
CA LEU A 16 12.07 -12.05 -4.68
C LEU A 16 12.20 -13.51 -4.25
N SER A 17 12.73 -14.34 -5.19
CA SER A 17 13.30 -15.66 -4.89
C SER A 17 14.83 -15.61 -5.00
N PRO A 18 15.55 -16.61 -4.44
CA PRO A 18 17.01 -16.71 -4.60
C PRO A 18 17.43 -16.74 -6.07
N GLU A 19 16.71 -17.50 -6.92
CA GLU A 19 16.99 -17.65 -8.36
C GLU A 19 16.80 -16.31 -9.08
N ARG A 20 15.73 -15.55 -8.73
CA ARG A 20 15.49 -14.23 -9.30
C ARG A 20 16.56 -13.23 -8.86
N LEU A 21 16.99 -13.28 -7.62
CA LEU A 21 18.10 -12.44 -7.14
C LEU A 21 19.40 -12.73 -7.90
N ALA A 22 19.72 -14.00 -8.11
CA ALA A 22 20.89 -14.41 -8.90
C ALA A 22 20.80 -13.91 -10.35
N ALA A 23 19.63 -14.03 -10.98
CA ALA A 23 19.39 -13.52 -12.34
C ALA A 23 19.55 -11.98 -12.41
N LEU A 24 19.06 -11.24 -11.42
CA LEU A 24 19.24 -9.78 -11.36
C LEU A 24 20.70 -9.39 -11.22
N ARG A 25 21.47 -10.10 -10.39
CA ARG A 25 22.91 -9.85 -10.22
C ARG A 25 23.71 -10.06 -11.50
N ALA A 26 23.31 -11.03 -12.32
CA ALA A 26 23.95 -11.29 -13.61
C ALA A 26 23.74 -10.11 -14.61
N LEU A 27 22.75 -9.27 -14.41
CA LEU A 27 22.51 -8.07 -15.25
C LEU A 27 23.41 -6.88 -14.86
N GLY A 28 23.83 -6.79 -13.60
CA GLY A 28 24.67 -5.70 -13.15
C GLY A 28 24.56 -5.35 -11.68
N PRO A 29 25.10 -4.20 -11.27
CA PRO A 29 25.05 -3.75 -9.87
C PRO A 29 23.60 -3.43 -9.44
N LEU A 30 23.23 -3.94 -8.28
CA LEU A 30 21.90 -3.74 -7.72
C LEU A 30 21.83 -2.50 -6.86
N THR A 31 20.73 -1.77 -6.95
CA THR A 31 20.37 -0.69 -6.05
C THR A 31 19.06 -1.03 -5.34
N LEU A 32 19.04 -0.94 -4.02
CA LEU A 32 17.84 -1.08 -3.21
C LEU A 32 17.24 0.30 -2.95
N ALA A 33 16.01 0.52 -3.36
CA ALA A 33 15.22 1.70 -3.03
C ALA A 33 14.37 1.42 -1.78
N LEU A 34 14.46 2.31 -0.79
CA LEU A 34 13.69 2.31 0.45
C LEU A 34 13.04 3.67 0.68
N THR A 35 11.91 3.72 1.37
CA THR A 35 11.35 5.01 1.84
C THR A 35 12.32 5.72 2.77
N ALA A 36 12.26 7.06 2.83
CA ALA A 36 13.07 7.84 3.75
C ALA A 36 12.91 7.37 5.20
N TRP A 37 11.66 7.17 5.64
CA TRP A 37 11.36 6.68 6.98
C TRP A 37 12.07 5.35 7.30
N ARG A 38 12.02 4.39 6.37
CA ARG A 38 12.71 3.10 6.55
C ARG A 38 14.22 3.29 6.59
N ALA A 39 14.78 4.08 5.70
CA ALA A 39 16.21 4.36 5.63
C ALA A 39 16.72 5.04 6.92
N GLU A 40 15.98 6.00 7.46
CA GLU A 40 16.31 6.66 8.73
C GLU A 40 16.31 5.70 9.92
N THR A 41 15.31 4.81 9.99
CA THR A 41 15.27 3.74 11.02
C THR A 41 16.51 2.85 10.94
N LEU A 42 16.98 2.54 9.73
CA LEU A 42 18.19 1.76 9.47
C LEU A 42 19.49 2.57 9.60
N LYS A 43 19.42 3.86 9.95
CA LYS A 43 20.58 4.79 10.01
C LYS A 43 21.29 4.97 8.67
N ALA A 44 20.60 4.73 7.55
CA ALA A 44 21.07 5.06 6.21
C ALA A 44 20.81 6.53 5.89
N ARG A 45 21.74 7.16 5.15
CA ARG A 45 21.58 8.55 4.73
C ARG A 45 20.52 8.67 3.63
N VAL A 46 19.66 9.68 3.75
CA VAL A 46 18.64 10.02 2.76
C VAL A 46 19.12 11.24 1.99
N TYR A 47 19.31 11.10 0.67
CA TYR A 47 19.73 12.20 -0.21
C TYR A 47 18.63 12.66 -1.16
N ASP A 48 17.59 11.84 -1.36
CA ASP A 48 16.51 12.08 -2.31
C ASP A 48 15.19 12.56 -1.62
N ASN A 49 15.26 13.07 -0.40
CA ASN A 49 14.20 13.58 0.49
C ASN A 49 13.19 12.51 0.94
N ASP A 50 12.48 11.87 0.02
CA ASP A 50 11.38 10.93 0.27
C ASP A 50 11.82 9.45 0.24
N LEU A 51 13.03 9.18 -0.22
CA LEU A 51 13.60 7.83 -0.34
C LEU A 51 15.13 7.82 -0.20
N ALA A 52 15.66 6.63 -0.01
CA ALA A 52 17.10 6.37 -0.12
C ALA A 52 17.37 5.26 -1.13
N ARG A 53 18.43 5.44 -1.91
CA ARG A 53 18.96 4.46 -2.84
C ARG A 53 20.21 3.84 -2.24
N ILE A 54 20.15 2.57 -1.86
CA ILE A 54 21.22 1.86 -1.18
C ILE A 54 21.94 0.96 -2.17
N ARG A 55 23.27 1.05 -2.23
CA ARG A 55 24.10 0.11 -3.00
C ARG A 55 24.00 -1.27 -2.35
N VAL A 56 23.62 -2.28 -3.10
CA VAL A 56 23.56 -3.66 -2.63
C VAL A 56 24.96 -4.29 -2.75
N PRO A 57 25.55 -4.77 -1.64
CA PRO A 57 26.82 -5.49 -1.69
C PRO A 57 26.74 -6.76 -2.57
N GLY A 58 27.86 -7.12 -3.19
CA GLY A 58 27.91 -8.29 -4.07
C GLY A 58 27.60 -9.61 -3.37
N ASP A 59 27.89 -9.71 -2.12
CA ASP A 59 27.68 -10.87 -1.23
C ASP A 59 26.37 -10.85 -0.45
N ALA A 60 25.59 -9.75 -0.53
CA ALA A 60 24.32 -9.63 0.20
C ALA A 60 23.30 -10.67 -0.31
N ASP A 61 22.75 -11.46 0.57
CA ASP A 61 21.77 -12.49 0.25
C ASP A 61 20.31 -11.96 0.31
N LEU A 62 19.37 -12.85 -0.01
CA LEU A 62 17.94 -12.51 0.03
C LEU A 62 17.47 -12.20 1.47
N ALA A 63 18.06 -12.86 2.47
CA ALA A 63 17.72 -12.64 3.87
C ALA A 63 18.09 -11.21 4.30
N TRP A 64 19.26 -10.73 3.90
CA TRP A 64 19.70 -9.36 4.14
C TRP A 64 18.78 -8.34 3.48
N LEU A 65 18.38 -8.55 2.22
CA LEU A 65 17.46 -7.66 1.51
C LEU A 65 16.09 -7.60 2.19
N ARG A 66 15.56 -8.75 2.60
CA ARG A 66 14.28 -8.83 3.34
C ARG A 66 14.36 -8.14 4.68
N ALA A 67 15.44 -8.33 5.44
CA ALA A 67 15.65 -7.65 6.72
C ALA A 67 15.74 -6.13 6.59
N LEU A 68 16.25 -5.60 5.46
CA LEU A 68 16.20 -4.17 5.18
C LEU A 68 14.79 -3.69 4.83
N ALA A 69 14.03 -4.49 4.09
CA ALA A 69 12.69 -4.12 3.63
C ALA A 69 11.63 -4.25 4.73
N ASP A 70 11.68 -5.31 5.54
CA ASP A 70 10.66 -5.66 6.53
C ASP A 70 11.06 -5.20 7.95
N PRO A 71 10.34 -4.25 8.56
CA PRO A 71 10.61 -3.83 9.93
C PRO A 71 10.32 -4.92 10.98
N ALA A 72 9.50 -5.94 10.66
CA ALA A 72 9.23 -7.05 11.56
C ALA A 72 10.51 -7.84 11.93
N ASP A 73 11.54 -7.78 11.10
CA ASP A 73 12.83 -8.44 11.33
C ASP A 73 13.85 -7.58 12.11
N ASP A 74 13.50 -6.37 12.52
CA ASP A 74 14.48 -5.43 13.10
C ASP A 74 15.09 -5.92 14.42
N LEU A 75 14.30 -6.55 15.26
CA LEU A 75 14.79 -7.12 16.52
C LEU A 75 15.58 -8.42 16.32
N ARG A 76 15.20 -9.21 15.32
CA ARG A 76 15.85 -10.49 15.01
C ARG A 76 17.18 -10.29 14.29
N VAL A 77 17.29 -9.26 13.44
CA VAL A 77 18.49 -8.93 12.66
C VAL A 77 18.88 -7.48 12.94
N PRO A 78 19.43 -7.16 14.11
CA PRO A 78 19.71 -5.77 14.51
C PRO A 78 20.87 -5.14 13.73
N MET A 79 21.84 -5.94 13.28
CA MET A 79 23.04 -5.48 12.57
C MET A 79 22.88 -5.68 11.06
N LYS A 80 22.53 -4.61 10.35
CA LYS A 80 22.28 -4.61 8.89
C LYS A 80 23.27 -3.77 8.08
N GLY A 81 24.05 -2.95 8.77
CA GLY A 81 25.03 -2.03 8.18
C GLY A 81 26.46 -2.52 8.14
N PRO A 82 27.36 -1.72 7.59
CA PRO A 82 27.15 -0.36 7.13
C PRO A 82 26.38 -0.29 5.78
N LEU A 83 25.50 0.73 5.64
CA LEU A 83 24.73 0.95 4.43
C LEU A 83 25.31 2.12 3.62
N THR A 84 25.55 1.91 2.34
CA THR A 84 26.06 2.93 1.42
C THR A 84 24.93 3.51 0.59
N SER A 85 24.50 4.73 0.90
CA SER A 85 23.51 5.45 0.12
C SER A 85 24.15 6.10 -1.12
N LEU A 86 23.45 6.02 -2.26
CA LEU A 86 23.82 6.71 -3.48
C LEU A 86 23.39 8.17 -3.38
N ARG A 87 24.28 9.07 -3.77
CA ARG A 87 24.04 10.53 -3.76
C ARG A 87 23.74 11.08 -5.14
N GLU A 88 24.35 10.48 -6.17
CA GLU A 88 24.30 10.97 -7.53
C GLU A 88 23.22 10.26 -8.37
N GLY A 89 22.82 10.88 -9.47
CA GLY A 89 21.82 10.36 -10.39
C GLY A 89 20.37 10.65 -9.93
N GLU A 90 19.45 10.49 -10.86
CA GLU A 90 18.03 10.77 -10.63
C GLU A 90 17.33 9.66 -9.85
N ALA A 91 16.37 10.05 -9.01
CA ALA A 91 15.61 9.13 -8.17
C ALA A 91 14.23 8.78 -8.74
N VAL A 92 13.85 9.29 -9.92
CA VAL A 92 12.49 9.13 -10.48
C VAL A 92 12.08 7.66 -10.64
N THR A 93 12.99 6.82 -11.15
CA THR A 93 12.75 5.37 -11.32
C THR A 93 12.62 4.65 -9.98
N ALA A 94 13.43 5.03 -9.01
CA ALA A 94 13.35 4.48 -7.65
C ALA A 94 12.03 4.88 -6.96
N ARG A 95 11.60 6.13 -7.14
CA ARG A 95 10.33 6.63 -6.62
C ARG A 95 9.15 5.90 -7.25
N ALA A 96 9.14 5.72 -8.58
CA ALA A 96 8.12 4.97 -9.28
C ALA A 96 8.08 3.51 -8.81
N ALA A 97 9.23 2.85 -8.62
CA ALA A 97 9.29 1.47 -8.14
C ALA A 97 8.72 1.31 -6.72
N ILE A 98 9.01 2.24 -5.80
CA ILE A 98 8.43 2.24 -4.46
C ILE A 98 6.92 2.49 -4.53
N GLN A 99 6.46 3.42 -5.35
CA GLN A 99 5.03 3.72 -5.46
C GLN A 99 4.27 2.54 -6.07
N LEU A 100 4.81 1.88 -7.09
CA LEU A 100 4.23 0.65 -7.63
C LEU A 100 4.14 -0.47 -6.59
N ALA A 101 5.16 -0.63 -5.74
CA ALA A 101 5.12 -1.59 -4.64
C ALA A 101 4.02 -1.26 -3.64
N LYS A 102 3.83 0.03 -3.29
CA LYS A 102 2.74 0.48 -2.41
C LYS A 102 1.36 0.24 -3.02
N THR A 103 1.17 0.57 -4.30
CA THR A 103 -0.09 0.34 -5.03
C THR A 103 -0.44 -1.16 -5.06
N ALA A 104 0.57 -2.02 -5.16
CA ALA A 104 0.41 -3.47 -5.08
C ALA A 104 0.28 -4.01 -3.64
N GLN A 105 0.18 -3.14 -2.62
CA GLN A 105 0.12 -3.48 -1.19
C GLN A 105 1.31 -4.33 -0.69
N LEU A 106 2.45 -4.23 -1.37
CA LEU A 106 3.70 -4.87 -0.98
C LEU A 106 4.52 -3.96 -0.07
N LEU A 107 5.55 -4.52 0.58
CA LEU A 107 6.56 -3.73 1.30
C LEU A 107 7.14 -2.66 0.36
N PRO A 108 7.23 -1.39 0.77
CA PRO A 108 7.70 -0.28 -0.05
C PRO A 108 9.22 -0.29 -0.20
N ALA A 109 9.73 -1.38 -0.81
CA ALA A 109 11.12 -1.65 -1.06
C ALA A 109 11.29 -2.35 -2.42
N ALA A 110 12.16 -1.83 -3.27
CA ALA A 110 12.38 -2.37 -4.61
C ALA A 110 13.86 -2.45 -4.95
N LEU A 111 14.25 -3.53 -5.64
CA LEU A 111 15.54 -3.62 -6.32
C LEU A 111 15.46 -3.02 -7.70
N LEU A 112 16.50 -2.29 -8.05
CA LEU A 112 16.70 -1.68 -9.36
C LEU A 112 18.01 -2.21 -9.95
N VAL A 113 17.98 -2.57 -11.24
CA VAL A 113 19.16 -2.97 -12.00
C VAL A 113 19.05 -2.46 -13.44
N PRO A 114 20.12 -1.91 -14.03
CA PRO A 114 20.13 -1.56 -15.43
C PRO A 114 19.95 -2.80 -16.31
N LEU A 115 19.15 -2.70 -17.36
CA LEU A 115 19.02 -3.74 -18.38
C LEU A 115 19.98 -3.50 -19.53
N PRO A 116 20.50 -4.56 -20.15
CA PRO A 116 21.23 -4.46 -21.42
C PRO A 116 20.32 -3.94 -22.53
N ASP A 117 20.90 -3.41 -23.58
CA ASP A 117 20.19 -3.03 -24.79
C ASP A 117 20.55 -4.05 -25.91
N PRO A 118 19.56 -4.73 -26.52
CA PRO A 118 18.12 -4.62 -26.25
C PRO A 118 17.70 -5.36 -24.95
N ALA A 119 16.72 -4.76 -24.25
CA ALA A 119 16.15 -5.41 -23.08
C ALA A 119 15.32 -6.65 -23.45
N PRO A 120 15.24 -7.67 -22.56
CA PRO A 120 14.46 -8.88 -22.80
C PRO A 120 13.01 -8.57 -23.21
N ALA A 121 12.46 -9.36 -24.13
CA ALA A 121 11.08 -9.28 -24.55
C ALA A 121 10.13 -9.77 -23.43
N GLY A 122 8.85 -9.37 -23.49
CA GLY A 122 7.81 -9.85 -22.59
C GLY A 122 7.75 -9.16 -21.22
N LEU A 123 8.58 -8.13 -20.98
CA LEU A 123 8.51 -7.32 -19.78
C LEU A 123 7.57 -6.11 -19.99
N THR A 124 6.71 -5.82 -19.02
CA THR A 124 5.91 -4.58 -18.99
C THR A 124 6.85 -3.39 -18.88
N ARG A 125 6.63 -2.39 -19.73
CA ARG A 125 7.41 -1.15 -19.77
C ARG A 125 6.54 0.02 -19.39
N LEU A 126 7.04 0.88 -18.52
CA LEU A 126 6.35 2.09 -18.06
C LEU A 126 7.32 3.27 -18.10
N ASP A 127 6.83 4.43 -18.50
CA ASP A 127 7.52 5.67 -18.20
C ASP A 127 7.35 5.97 -16.70
N ALA A 128 8.46 6.23 -16.01
CA ALA A 128 8.45 6.39 -14.56
C ALA A 128 7.74 7.69 -14.13
N ALA A 129 7.87 8.76 -14.88
CA ALA A 129 7.23 10.04 -14.56
C ALA A 129 5.72 9.97 -14.83
N GLU A 130 5.32 9.36 -15.95
CA GLU A 130 3.92 9.12 -16.28
C GLU A 130 3.25 8.20 -15.24
N ALA A 131 3.91 7.09 -14.88
CA ALA A 131 3.40 6.19 -13.85
C ALA A 131 3.19 6.89 -12.49
N LEU A 132 4.13 7.75 -12.08
CA LEU A 132 3.99 8.55 -10.86
C LEU A 132 2.82 9.52 -10.95
N SER A 133 2.65 10.18 -12.08
CA SER A 133 1.54 11.11 -12.31
C SER A 133 0.18 10.40 -12.21
N LEU A 134 0.05 9.25 -12.88
CA LEU A 134 -1.18 8.46 -12.86
C LEU A 134 -1.50 7.93 -11.45
N MET A 135 -0.50 7.42 -10.72
CA MET A 135 -0.70 6.91 -9.35
C MET A 135 -0.96 8.02 -8.32
N SER A 136 -0.69 9.28 -8.66
CA SER A 136 -0.96 10.44 -7.80
C SER A 136 -2.24 11.17 -8.18
N ALA A 137 -2.88 10.80 -9.30
CA ALA A 137 -4.12 11.42 -9.75
C ALA A 137 -5.28 11.07 -8.81
N GLU A 138 -6.20 12.01 -8.65
CA GLU A 138 -7.44 11.73 -7.94
C GLU A 138 -8.29 10.74 -8.74
N THR A 139 -8.72 9.67 -8.08
CA THR A 139 -9.58 8.66 -8.69
C THR A 139 -11.05 9.04 -8.53
N ALA A 140 -11.78 9.13 -9.64
CA ALA A 140 -13.22 9.30 -9.60
C ALA A 140 -13.93 7.99 -9.23
N PHE A 141 -15.07 8.13 -8.55
CA PHE A 141 -15.91 6.99 -8.14
C PHE A 141 -17.25 7.05 -8.84
N ALA A 142 -17.61 5.98 -9.55
CA ALA A 142 -18.91 5.85 -10.19
C ALA A 142 -19.85 4.98 -9.33
N PRO A 143 -21.14 5.38 -9.16
CA PRO A 143 -22.15 4.52 -8.57
C PRO A 143 -22.44 3.33 -9.48
N VAL A 144 -22.39 2.10 -8.94
CA VAL A 144 -22.58 0.87 -9.70
C VAL A 144 -23.96 0.26 -9.45
N ALA A 145 -24.33 0.13 -8.18
CA ALA A 145 -25.57 -0.49 -7.76
C ALA A 145 -26.02 0.03 -6.40
N ALA A 146 -27.32 -0.10 -6.13
CA ALA A 146 -27.84 0.12 -4.80
C ALA A 146 -29.01 -0.83 -4.53
N ALA A 147 -29.11 -1.35 -3.30
CA ALA A 147 -30.19 -2.24 -2.89
C ALA A 147 -30.62 -1.95 -1.44
N ARG A 148 -31.86 -2.26 -1.10
CA ARG A 148 -32.33 -2.29 0.27
C ARG A 148 -31.67 -3.45 1.01
N VAL A 149 -31.10 -3.17 2.17
CA VAL A 149 -30.48 -4.16 3.04
C VAL A 149 -30.96 -3.89 4.47
N PRO A 150 -31.91 -4.63 4.99
CA PRO A 150 -32.32 -4.49 6.40
C PRO A 150 -31.13 -4.82 7.29
N LEU A 151 -30.80 -3.93 8.21
CA LEU A 151 -29.69 -4.09 9.15
C LEU A 151 -30.21 -4.35 10.56
N ARG A 152 -29.46 -5.07 11.36
CA ARG A 152 -29.79 -5.29 12.78
C ARG A 152 -29.98 -3.96 13.54
N ALA A 153 -29.18 -2.96 13.20
CA ALA A 153 -29.25 -1.63 13.80
C ALA A 153 -30.37 -0.75 13.23
N ALA A 154 -30.84 -1.02 12.00
CA ALA A 154 -31.89 -0.25 11.32
C ALA A 154 -32.54 -1.02 10.17
N GLU A 155 -33.87 -1.23 10.22
CA GLU A 155 -34.58 -1.95 9.18
C GLU A 155 -34.59 -1.22 7.84
N LYS A 156 -34.52 0.11 7.85
CA LYS A 156 -34.53 0.98 6.65
C LYS A 156 -33.13 1.24 6.12
N GLY A 157 -32.32 0.21 5.97
CA GLY A 157 -30.98 0.29 5.39
C GLY A 157 -31.00 0.17 3.87
N ARG A 158 -30.11 0.90 3.21
CA ARG A 158 -29.79 0.79 1.79
C ARG A 158 -28.27 0.81 1.61
N LEU A 159 -27.76 -0.15 0.85
CA LEU A 159 -26.34 -0.22 0.49
C LEU A 159 -26.15 0.34 -0.92
N HIS A 160 -25.21 1.28 -1.07
CA HIS A 160 -24.77 1.83 -2.34
C HIS A 160 -23.34 1.37 -2.59
N ILE A 161 -23.03 0.91 -3.80
CA ILE A 161 -21.72 0.45 -4.23
C ILE A 161 -21.11 1.50 -5.15
N PHE A 162 -19.88 1.88 -4.88
CA PHE A 162 -19.09 2.81 -5.70
C PHE A 162 -17.81 2.11 -6.16
N ARG A 163 -17.54 2.21 -7.45
CA ARG A 163 -16.34 1.63 -8.06
C ARG A 163 -15.41 2.73 -8.52
N PRO A 164 -14.10 2.66 -8.15
CA PRO A 164 -13.12 3.58 -8.66
C PRO A 164 -12.81 3.30 -10.13
N GLU A 165 -12.53 4.34 -10.91
CA GLU A 165 -12.23 4.22 -12.35
C GLU A 165 -10.87 3.57 -12.62
N ASP A 166 -9.97 3.55 -11.66
CA ASP A 166 -8.64 2.93 -11.75
C ASP A 166 -8.66 1.40 -11.56
N GLY A 167 -9.83 0.79 -11.34
CA GLY A 167 -9.99 -0.64 -11.11
C GLY A 167 -9.62 -1.11 -9.71
N GLY A 168 -9.47 -0.18 -8.75
CA GLY A 168 -9.26 -0.47 -7.34
C GLY A 168 -10.48 -1.12 -6.66
N GLU A 169 -10.42 -1.27 -5.34
CA GLU A 169 -11.49 -1.87 -4.54
C GLU A 169 -12.74 -0.99 -4.51
N GLU A 170 -13.91 -1.61 -4.54
CA GLU A 170 -15.19 -0.92 -4.39
C GLU A 170 -15.35 -0.36 -2.98
N HIS A 171 -15.93 0.83 -2.87
CA HIS A 171 -16.33 1.43 -1.59
C HIS A 171 -17.84 1.43 -1.43
N TYR A 172 -18.29 1.48 -0.19
CA TYR A 172 -19.71 1.34 0.11
C TYR A 172 -20.24 2.54 0.89
N ALA A 173 -21.47 2.96 0.58
CA ALA A 173 -22.23 3.84 1.46
C ALA A 173 -23.46 3.09 1.98
N VAL A 174 -23.58 3.06 3.31
CA VAL A 174 -24.76 2.54 4.01
C VAL A 174 -25.62 3.74 4.36
N GLU A 175 -26.74 3.90 3.66
CA GLU A 175 -27.76 4.90 3.94
C GLU A 175 -28.81 4.30 4.87
N ILE A 176 -29.10 5.00 5.96
CA ILE A 176 -30.14 4.63 6.91
C ILE A 176 -31.27 5.64 6.83
N GLY A 177 -32.49 5.14 6.68
CA GLY A 177 -33.69 5.98 6.52
C GLY A 177 -33.75 6.71 5.19
N SER A 178 -34.03 7.99 5.24
CA SER A 178 -34.09 8.90 4.06
C SER A 178 -33.54 10.26 4.50
N PRO A 179 -32.23 10.43 4.56
CA PRO A 179 -31.62 11.68 4.99
C PRO A 179 -32.05 12.86 4.12
N ASP A 180 -32.44 13.96 4.74
CA ASP A 180 -32.76 15.21 4.04
C ASP A 180 -31.46 15.88 3.60
N ARG A 181 -31.26 16.01 2.29
CA ARG A 181 -30.06 16.62 1.69
C ARG A 181 -29.96 18.13 1.90
N SER A 182 -31.05 18.77 2.34
CA SER A 182 -31.07 20.22 2.66
C SER A 182 -30.69 20.52 4.11
N ALA A 183 -30.51 19.49 4.94
CA ALA A 183 -30.17 19.60 6.36
C ALA A 183 -28.86 18.86 6.68
N PRO A 184 -28.20 19.16 7.81
CA PRO A 184 -27.07 18.37 8.28
C PRO A 184 -27.45 16.90 8.47
N VAL A 185 -26.62 15.99 7.96
CA VAL A 185 -26.82 14.53 8.02
C VAL A 185 -25.78 13.93 8.95
N LEU A 186 -26.22 13.04 9.86
CA LEU A 186 -25.30 12.24 10.67
C LEU A 186 -24.48 11.34 9.75
N ALA A 187 -23.15 11.51 9.75
CA ALA A 187 -22.26 10.78 8.88
C ALA A 187 -21.07 10.17 9.62
N ARG A 188 -20.61 9.02 9.15
CA ARG A 188 -19.40 8.35 9.63
C ARG A 188 -18.53 7.91 8.45
N LEU A 189 -17.25 8.26 8.50
CA LEU A 189 -16.21 7.62 7.67
C LEU A 189 -15.63 6.44 8.45
N HIS A 190 -15.70 5.24 7.89
CA HIS A 190 -15.18 4.02 8.48
C HIS A 190 -14.22 3.33 7.51
N SER A 191 -12.97 3.19 7.90
CA SER A 191 -11.97 2.43 7.15
C SER A 191 -12.15 0.95 7.46
N ALA A 192 -12.28 0.13 6.42
CA ALA A 192 -12.43 -1.33 6.57
C ALA A 192 -11.35 -1.91 7.49
N CYS A 193 -11.76 -2.78 8.37
CA CYS A 193 -10.90 -3.45 9.32
C CYS A 193 -11.37 -4.91 9.52
N PHE A 194 -10.90 -5.81 8.68
CA PHE A 194 -11.31 -7.21 8.70
C PHE A 194 -11.19 -7.82 10.12
N THR A 195 -10.10 -7.53 10.81
CA THR A 195 -9.88 -8.06 12.15
C THR A 195 -10.87 -7.52 13.19
N GLY A 196 -11.24 -6.24 13.13
CA GLY A 196 -12.18 -5.63 14.05
C GLY A 196 -13.64 -5.86 13.65
N ASP A 197 -13.98 -5.57 12.40
CA ASP A 197 -15.36 -5.54 11.91
C ASP A 197 -15.95 -6.95 11.74
N VAL A 198 -15.12 -7.94 11.37
CA VAL A 198 -15.55 -9.32 11.11
C VAL A 198 -15.18 -10.28 12.22
N LEU A 199 -13.92 -10.21 12.70
CA LEU A 199 -13.40 -11.17 13.69
C LEU A 199 -13.59 -10.70 15.14
N GLY A 200 -13.97 -9.46 15.40
CA GLY A 200 -14.10 -8.91 16.75
C GLY A 200 -12.77 -8.87 17.50
N SER A 201 -11.67 -8.54 16.82
CA SER A 201 -10.33 -8.49 17.41
C SER A 201 -10.26 -7.54 18.60
N LEU A 202 -9.65 -7.98 19.69
CA LEU A 202 -9.40 -7.17 20.88
C LEU A 202 -8.19 -6.21 20.72
N LYS A 203 -7.47 -6.26 19.61
CA LYS A 203 -6.36 -5.34 19.29
C LYS A 203 -6.84 -4.00 18.73
N CYS A 204 -8.13 -3.84 18.40
CA CYS A 204 -8.69 -2.60 17.90
C CYS A 204 -10.17 -2.49 18.30
N ASP A 205 -10.70 -1.29 18.22
CA ASP A 205 -12.09 -0.94 18.53
C ASP A 205 -12.97 -0.72 17.29
N CYS A 206 -12.49 -1.10 16.09
CA CYS A 206 -13.18 -0.84 14.82
C CYS A 206 -14.58 -1.44 14.78
N GLY A 207 -14.74 -2.72 15.14
CA GLY A 207 -16.05 -3.38 15.19
C GLY A 207 -17.05 -2.70 16.12
N PRO A 208 -16.72 -2.45 17.40
CA PRO A 208 -17.55 -1.66 18.30
C PRO A 208 -17.88 -0.25 17.77
N GLN A 209 -16.94 0.43 17.14
CA GLN A 209 -17.19 1.75 16.53
C GLN A 209 -18.16 1.68 15.35
N LEU A 210 -18.05 0.65 14.51
CA LEU A 210 -18.98 0.40 13.41
C LEU A 210 -20.40 0.15 13.92
N ASP A 211 -20.55 -0.75 14.88
CA ASP A 211 -21.84 -1.10 15.48
C ASP A 211 -22.50 0.10 16.19
N ALA A 212 -21.72 0.87 16.95
CA ALA A 212 -22.19 2.08 17.61
C ALA A 212 -22.67 3.14 16.63
N ALA A 213 -21.93 3.38 15.53
CA ALA A 213 -22.30 4.35 14.52
C ALA A 213 -23.61 3.97 13.81
N LEU A 214 -23.77 2.71 13.41
CA LEU A 214 -24.99 2.21 12.79
C LEU A 214 -26.19 2.26 13.77
N THR A 215 -25.97 1.93 15.04
CA THR A 215 -27.00 2.00 16.09
C THR A 215 -27.46 3.43 16.31
N GLU A 216 -26.55 4.39 16.35
CA GLU A 216 -26.88 5.82 16.53
C GLU A 216 -27.66 6.36 15.34
N MET A 217 -27.23 6.06 14.10
CA MET A 217 -27.97 6.40 12.89
C MET A 217 -29.37 5.77 12.87
N GLY A 218 -29.51 4.53 13.40
CA GLY A 218 -30.80 3.87 13.54
C GLY A 218 -31.73 4.59 14.54
N ARG A 219 -31.19 5.11 15.64
CA ARG A 219 -31.94 5.93 16.65
C ARG A 219 -32.38 7.27 16.10
N GLU A 220 -31.48 7.95 15.38
CA GLU A 220 -31.79 9.21 14.69
C GLU A 220 -32.81 9.02 13.55
N GLY A 221 -32.93 7.79 13.05
CA GLY A 221 -33.81 7.46 11.93
C GLY A 221 -33.28 7.81 10.55
N ALA A 222 -32.11 8.48 10.48
CA ALA A 222 -31.43 8.84 9.25
C ALA A 222 -29.92 8.99 9.46
N GLY A 223 -29.12 8.58 8.46
CA GLY A 223 -27.68 8.73 8.51
C GLY A 223 -26.98 8.09 7.32
N VAL A 224 -25.69 8.36 7.15
CA VAL A 224 -24.85 7.79 6.09
C VAL A 224 -23.51 7.34 6.68
N LEU A 225 -23.20 6.05 6.53
CA LEU A 225 -21.88 5.52 6.85
C LEU A 225 -21.14 5.20 5.54
N LEU A 226 -19.97 5.82 5.35
CA LEU A 226 -19.07 5.46 4.25
C LEU A 226 -18.08 4.40 4.75
N TYR A 227 -18.22 3.19 4.20
CA TYR A 227 -17.30 2.07 4.45
C TYR A 227 -16.26 2.04 3.35
N LEU A 228 -15.03 2.45 3.70
CA LEU A 228 -13.93 2.59 2.76
C LEU A 228 -13.08 1.33 2.80
N ASN A 229 -13.07 0.58 1.69
CA ASN A 229 -12.21 -0.60 1.52
C ASN A 229 -10.76 -0.13 1.31
N GLN A 230 -10.10 0.14 2.40
CA GLN A 230 -8.70 0.56 2.48
C GLN A 230 -8.07 -0.07 3.73
N GLU A 231 -8.06 -1.41 3.80
CA GLU A 231 -7.55 -2.17 4.95
C GLU A 231 -6.17 -1.67 5.40
N GLY A 232 -6.01 -1.49 6.73
CA GLY A 232 -4.80 -0.91 7.28
C GLY A 232 -4.53 0.54 6.85
N ARG A 233 -5.57 1.30 6.48
CA ARG A 233 -5.47 2.64 5.88
C ARG A 233 -4.73 2.62 4.53
N GLY A 234 -5.02 1.60 3.70
CA GLY A 234 -4.46 1.44 2.36
C GLY A 234 -3.16 0.65 2.27
N ILE A 235 -2.56 0.21 3.39
CA ILE A 235 -1.35 -0.62 3.34
C ILE A 235 -1.64 -2.12 3.14
N GLY A 236 -2.91 -2.52 3.23
CA GLY A 236 -3.35 -3.90 3.12
C GLY A 236 -3.21 -4.72 4.41
N LEU A 237 -3.95 -5.84 4.47
CA LEU A 237 -4.01 -6.70 5.65
C LEU A 237 -2.65 -7.33 5.99
N ALA A 238 -1.86 -7.73 4.99
CA ALA A 238 -0.55 -8.34 5.21
C ALA A 238 0.39 -7.39 5.97
N ASN A 239 0.49 -6.14 5.53
CA ASN A 239 1.34 -5.15 6.19
C ASN A 239 0.80 -4.75 7.57
N LYS A 240 -0.53 -4.73 7.75
CA LYS A 240 -1.14 -4.56 9.06
C LYS A 240 -0.78 -5.71 10.01
N MET A 241 -0.75 -6.96 9.54
CA MET A 241 -0.33 -8.11 10.36
C MET A 241 1.15 -8.04 10.72
N ARG A 242 2.03 -7.55 9.83
CA ARG A 242 3.44 -7.26 10.17
C ARG A 242 3.53 -6.24 11.31
N ALA A 243 2.77 -5.15 11.23
CA ALA A 243 2.73 -4.16 12.32
C ALA A 243 2.21 -4.77 13.64
N TYR A 244 1.22 -5.64 13.60
CA TYR A 244 0.71 -6.35 14.79
C TYR A 244 1.74 -7.31 15.40
N SER A 245 2.64 -7.89 14.61
CA SER A 245 3.70 -8.75 15.12
C SER A 245 4.79 -8.00 15.89
N LEU A 246 4.84 -6.66 15.79
CA LEU A 246 5.77 -5.80 16.52
C LEU A 246 5.21 -5.30 17.86
N GLN A 247 3.95 -5.58 18.15
CA GLN A 247 3.25 -5.24 19.41
C GLN A 247 3.27 -6.42 20.39
#